data_c76429d78822c6c78db42cb028e08b04
#
_entry.id   c76429d78822c6c78db42cb028e08b04
#
_cell.length_a   1.000
_cell.length_b   1.000
_cell.length_c   1.000
_cell.angle_alpha   90.00
_cell.angle_beta   90.00
_cell.angle_gamma   90.00
#
_symmetry.space_group_name_H-M   'P 1'
#
loop_
_entity.id
_entity.type
_entity.pdbx_description
1 polymer ?
#
loop_
_entity_poly.entity_id
_entity_poly.type
_entity_poly.pdbx_seq_one_letter_code
_entity_poly.pdbx_strand_id
1 'polypeptide(L)'
;MPPHRWTPVWKIAESGHTGVVRVTVRVRPGSAHTRVGGGHDGALVVRVTARAVGGQATAAALAAVAEAFGVRRHAVTLVAGAASRTKILEVAGADPAALDRLLTL
;
A
#
# COMPACT_ATOMS: atom_id res chain seq x y z
N MET A 1 11.84 4.56 26.87
CA MET A 1 11.32 4.10 26.56
C MET A 1 10.76 4.37 26.47
N PRO A 2 10.85 4.35 26.03
CA PRO A 2 10.34 4.17 25.56
C PRO A 2 9.78 4.40 25.23
N PRO A 3 9.60 4.48 24.74
CA PRO A 3 8.97 4.29 24.21
C PRO A 3 8.34 4.66 23.96
N HIS A 4 8.11 4.88 23.40
CA HIS A 4 7.30 4.62 23.12
C HIS A 4 6.81 5.18 23.03
N ARG A 5 7.00 5.41 23.07
CA ARG A 5 6.45 5.33 22.81
C ARG A 5 6.28 5.93 22.24
N TRP A 6 6.39 6.05 21.75
CA TRP A 6 6.32 6.05 20.88
C TRP A 6 6.54 5.56 20.30
N THR A 7 6.25 4.93 19.99
CA THR A 7 6.93 4.06 19.60
C THR A 7 7.60 4.43 18.85
N PRO A 8 7.75 4.71 18.91
CA PRO A 8 8.61 5.08 18.33
C PRO A 8 8.92 4.51 17.25
N VAL A 9 9.40 4.94 16.71
CA VAL A 9 9.84 4.37 15.77
C VAL A 9 10.64 3.29 16.08
N TRP A 10 11.27 3.28 17.13
CA TRP A 10 11.92 2.18 17.52
C TRP A 10 11.00 1.07 17.61
N LYS A 11 9.80 1.37 17.79
CA LYS A 11 8.90 0.34 17.84
C LYS A 11 8.82 -0.31 16.54
N ILE A 12 9.12 0.37 15.54
CA ILE A 12 9.15 -0.20 14.31
C ILE A 12 10.19 -1.22 14.28
N ALA A 13 11.25 -0.98 14.93
CA ALA A 13 12.29 -1.90 14.91
C ALA A 13 11.87 -3.21 15.52
N GLU A 14 10.84 -3.20 16.31
CA GLU A 14 10.38 -4.43 16.85
C GLU A 14 9.78 -5.29 15.79
N SER A 15 9.21 -4.73 14.78
CA SER A 15 8.67 -5.52 13.71
C SER A 15 9.80 -6.05 12.84
N GLY A 16 10.99 -5.48 12.95
CA GLY A 16 12.09 -5.90 12.16
C GLY A 16 12.08 -5.41 10.74
N HIS A 17 11.18 -4.53 10.39
CA HIS A 17 11.04 -4.10 9.01
C HIS A 17 11.46 -2.64 8.89
N THR A 18 12.72 -2.42 8.47
CA THR A 18 13.24 -1.08 8.30
C THR A 18 13.47 -0.73 6.84
N GLY A 19 13.23 -1.68 5.94
CA GLY A 19 13.45 -1.44 4.51
C GLY A 19 12.21 -0.93 3.82
N VAL A 20 12.26 -0.94 2.50
CA VAL A 20 11.18 -0.47 1.65
C VAL A 20 10.76 -1.62 0.75
N VAL A 21 9.47 -1.87 0.67
CA VAL A 21 8.92 -2.88 -0.22
C VAL A 21 8.39 -2.16 -1.45
N ARG A 22 8.89 -2.52 -2.63
CA ARG A 22 8.39 -1.96 -3.88
C ARG A 22 7.28 -2.86 -4.40
N VAL A 23 6.12 -2.27 -4.68
CA VAL A 23 4.93 -3.01 -5.06
C VAL A 23 4.37 -2.44 -6.35
N THR A 24 4.13 -3.32 -7.33
CA THR A 24 3.36 -2.94 -8.51
C THR A 24 1.90 -3.20 -8.20
N VAL A 25 1.05 -2.21 -8.36
CA VAL A 25 -0.37 -2.35 -8.08
C VAL A 25 -1.20 -2.05 -9.32
N ARG A 26 -2.33 -2.73 -9.43
CA ARG A 26 -3.32 -2.46 -10.48
C ARG A 26 -4.54 -1.87 -9.80
N VAL A 27 -4.81 -0.60 -10.06
CA VAL A 27 -5.92 0.10 -9.43
C VAL A 27 -7.19 -0.09 -10.25
N ARG A 28 -8.29 -0.46 -9.59
CA ARG A 28 -9.60 -0.58 -10.21
C ARG A 28 -10.53 0.43 -9.55
N PRO A 29 -10.66 1.61 -10.15
CA PRO A 29 -11.51 2.67 -9.58
C PRO A 29 -12.98 2.36 -9.80
N GLY A 30 -13.85 3.04 -9.09
CA GLY A 30 -15.28 2.89 -9.23
C GLY A 30 -15.80 1.53 -8.81
N SER A 31 -15.08 0.83 -7.95
CA SER A 31 -15.50 -0.49 -7.46
C SER A 31 -16.57 -0.33 -6.37
N ALA A 32 -17.33 -1.39 -6.14
CA ALA A 32 -18.36 -1.37 -5.11
C ALA A 32 -17.78 -1.24 -3.71
N HIS A 33 -16.60 -1.82 -3.49
CA HIS A 33 -15.95 -1.82 -2.19
C HIS A 33 -14.47 -1.59 -2.35
N THR A 34 -13.85 -0.97 -1.35
CA THR A 34 -12.40 -0.84 -1.30
C THR A 34 -11.81 -2.15 -0.79
N ARG A 35 -10.87 -2.70 -1.54
CA ARG A 35 -10.25 -3.96 -1.19
C ARG A 35 -8.88 -4.08 -1.81
N VAL A 36 -7.91 -4.54 -1.02
CA VAL A 36 -6.56 -4.82 -1.50
C VAL A 36 -6.38 -6.33 -1.44
N GLY A 37 -6.10 -6.95 -2.56
CA GLY A 37 -5.86 -8.38 -2.58
C GLY A 37 -6.04 -8.98 -3.96
N GLY A 38 -5.33 -10.08 -4.20
CA GLY A 38 -5.34 -10.78 -5.46
C GLY A 38 -4.26 -10.28 -6.40
N GLY A 39 -3.83 -11.15 -7.33
CA GLY A 39 -2.81 -10.81 -8.30
C GLY A 39 -3.41 -10.72 -9.69
N HIS A 40 -2.83 -9.84 -10.53
CA HIS A 40 -3.19 -9.74 -11.92
C HIS A 40 -1.92 -9.41 -12.68
N ASP A 41 -1.42 -10.34 -13.46
CA ASP A 41 -0.16 -10.20 -14.19
C ASP A 41 0.98 -9.79 -13.26
N GLY A 42 1.02 -10.38 -12.07
CA GLY A 42 2.06 -10.09 -11.09
C GLY A 42 1.83 -8.83 -10.27
N ALA A 43 0.80 -8.05 -10.58
CA ALA A 43 0.50 -6.83 -9.84
C ALA A 43 -0.54 -7.11 -8.76
N LEU A 44 -0.43 -6.43 -7.64
CA LEU A 44 -1.40 -6.50 -6.57
C LEU A 44 -2.63 -5.69 -6.96
N VAL A 45 -3.81 -6.29 -6.91
CA VAL A 45 -5.05 -5.60 -7.29
C VAL A 45 -5.53 -4.76 -6.11
N VAL A 46 -5.80 -3.49 -6.39
CA VAL A 46 -6.30 -2.53 -5.41
C VAL A 46 -7.62 -1.96 -5.94
N ARG A 47 -8.72 -2.38 -5.35
CA ARG A 47 -10.04 -1.85 -5.71
C ARG A 47 -10.37 -0.70 -4.80
N VAL A 48 -10.82 0.39 -5.38
CA VAL A 48 -11.23 1.56 -4.60
C VAL A 48 -12.58 2.05 -5.09
N THR A 49 -13.37 2.60 -4.19
CA THR A 49 -14.68 3.14 -4.56
C THR A 49 -14.53 4.49 -5.26
N ALA A 50 -13.43 5.19 -5.02
CA ALA A 50 -13.20 6.49 -5.65
C ALA A 50 -13.08 6.35 -7.16
N ARG A 51 -13.47 7.40 -7.87
CA ARG A 51 -13.43 7.43 -9.32
C ARG A 51 -12.08 7.91 -9.80
N ALA A 52 -11.74 7.60 -11.05
CA ALA A 52 -10.47 8.01 -11.64
C ALA A 52 -10.56 9.45 -12.13
N VAL A 53 -10.85 10.37 -11.21
CA VAL A 53 -11.03 11.78 -11.52
C VAL A 53 -10.23 12.61 -10.54
N GLY A 54 -9.43 13.52 -11.04
CA GLY A 54 -8.71 14.47 -10.18
C GLY A 54 -7.79 13.83 -9.16
N GLY A 55 -7.25 12.66 -9.46
CA GLY A 55 -6.35 11.98 -8.54
C GLY A 55 -7.04 11.26 -7.39
N GLN A 56 -8.36 11.23 -7.35
CA GLN A 56 -9.10 10.63 -6.25
C GLN A 56 -8.81 9.14 -6.10
N ALA A 57 -8.82 8.40 -7.22
CA ALA A 57 -8.57 6.96 -7.16
C ALA A 57 -7.13 6.67 -6.72
N THR A 58 -6.17 7.49 -7.13
CA THR A 58 -4.80 7.32 -6.74
C THR A 58 -4.64 7.54 -5.23
N ALA A 59 -5.22 8.62 -4.71
CA ALA A 59 -5.14 8.90 -3.28
C ALA A 59 -5.79 7.79 -2.47
N ALA A 60 -6.94 7.29 -2.93
CA ALA A 60 -7.64 6.21 -2.26
C ALA A 60 -6.82 4.91 -2.31
N ALA A 61 -6.14 4.65 -3.42
CA ALA A 61 -5.32 3.45 -3.56
C ALA A 61 -4.13 3.49 -2.60
N LEU A 62 -3.48 4.65 -2.48
CA LEU A 62 -2.34 4.77 -1.56
C LEU A 62 -2.79 4.55 -0.13
N ALA A 63 -3.94 5.10 0.25
CA ALA A 63 -4.47 4.91 1.59
C ALA A 63 -4.84 3.45 1.85
N ALA A 64 -5.45 2.78 0.87
CA ALA A 64 -5.83 1.39 1.00
C ALA A 64 -4.61 0.48 1.14
N VAL A 65 -3.55 0.77 0.38
CA VAL A 65 -2.31 0.00 0.46
C VAL A 65 -1.66 0.19 1.83
N ALA A 66 -1.65 1.42 2.34
CA ALA A 66 -1.09 1.67 3.67
C ALA A 66 -1.82 0.84 4.72
N GLU A 67 -3.14 0.81 4.65
CA GLU A 67 -3.93 0.04 5.60
C GLU A 67 -3.65 -1.46 5.46
N ALA A 68 -3.58 -1.95 4.24
CA ALA A 68 -3.35 -3.37 4.01
C ALA A 68 -1.99 -3.84 4.51
N PHE A 69 -0.98 -2.97 4.44
CA PHE A 69 0.35 -3.30 4.93
C PHE A 69 0.55 -2.91 6.40
N GLY A 70 -0.44 -2.29 7.02
CA GLY A 70 -0.35 -1.92 8.42
C GLY A 70 0.61 -0.77 8.69
N VAL A 71 0.78 0.13 7.73
CA VAL A 71 1.67 1.29 7.87
C VAL A 71 0.87 2.57 7.74
N ARG A 72 1.49 3.69 8.09
CA ARG A 72 0.85 4.99 7.95
C ARG A 72 0.79 5.40 6.50
N ARG A 73 -0.19 6.24 6.16
CA ARG A 73 -0.38 6.68 4.78
C ARG A 73 0.89 7.28 4.18
N HIS A 74 1.61 8.09 4.93
CA HIS A 74 2.81 8.73 4.41
C HIS A 74 3.98 7.78 4.19
N ALA A 75 3.88 6.55 4.67
CA ALA A 75 4.90 5.55 4.41
C ALA A 75 4.77 4.96 3.00
N VAL A 76 3.65 5.24 2.32
CA VAL A 76 3.41 4.75 0.96
C VAL A 76 3.66 5.89 -0.02
N THR A 77 4.59 5.69 -0.95
CA THR A 77 4.98 6.70 -1.92
C THR A 77 4.72 6.20 -3.34
N LEU A 78 4.12 7.04 -4.16
CA LEU A 78 3.93 6.73 -5.57
C LEU A 78 5.24 7.00 -6.31
N VAL A 79 5.77 5.97 -6.94
CA VAL A 79 7.04 6.09 -7.67
C VAL A 79 6.80 6.33 -9.16
N ALA A 80 5.81 5.66 -9.73
CA ALA A 80 5.53 5.78 -11.16
C ALA A 80 4.07 5.45 -11.44
N GLY A 81 3.58 5.90 -12.58
CA GLY A 81 2.24 5.54 -13.04
C GLY A 81 1.14 6.44 -12.51
N ALA A 82 1.42 7.71 -12.23
CA ALA A 82 0.43 8.63 -11.68
C ALA A 82 -0.86 8.68 -12.51
N ALA A 83 -0.74 8.64 -13.84
CA ALA A 83 -1.89 8.70 -14.72
C ALA A 83 -2.29 7.33 -15.27
N SER A 84 -1.74 6.26 -14.73
CA SER A 84 -1.97 4.91 -15.19
C SER A 84 -2.71 4.10 -14.13
N ARG A 85 -3.45 3.09 -14.56
CA ARG A 85 -4.06 2.16 -13.61
C ARG A 85 -3.04 1.20 -13.01
N THR A 86 -1.88 1.04 -13.65
CA THR A 86 -0.77 0.27 -13.10
C THR A 86 0.20 1.26 -12.51
N LYS A 87 0.48 1.12 -11.22
CA LYS A 87 1.32 2.05 -10.49
C LYS A 87 2.41 1.29 -9.76
N ILE A 88 3.53 1.96 -9.54
CA ILE A 88 4.61 1.40 -8.73
C ILE A 88 4.66 2.22 -7.46
N LEU A 89 4.59 1.54 -6.33
CA LEU A 89 4.60 2.16 -5.01
C LEU A 89 5.78 1.67 -4.21
N GLU A 90 6.21 2.47 -3.27
CA GLU A 90 7.17 2.05 -2.26
C GLU A 90 6.50 2.17 -0.90
N VAL A 91 6.59 1.11 -0.11
CA VAL A 91 5.98 1.04 1.21
C VAL A 91 7.09 0.88 2.24
N ALA A 92 7.34 1.93 3.01
CA ALA A 92 8.39 1.92 4.01
C ALA A 92 7.92 1.19 5.26
N GLY A 93 8.79 0.37 5.82
CA GLY A 93 8.49 -0.32 7.07
C GLY A 93 7.53 -1.48 6.96
N ALA A 94 7.22 -1.91 5.73
CA ALA A 94 6.29 -3.01 5.53
C ALA A 94 7.00 -4.35 5.59
N ASP A 95 6.25 -5.38 5.99
CA ASP A 95 6.74 -6.75 5.98
C ASP A 95 6.66 -7.28 4.54
N PRO A 96 7.78 -7.69 3.93
CA PRO A 96 7.72 -8.23 2.56
C PRO A 96 6.80 -9.43 2.44
N ALA A 97 6.63 -10.21 3.49
CA ALA A 97 5.75 -11.37 3.45
C ALA A 97 4.28 -10.95 3.32
N ALA A 98 3.94 -9.73 3.71
CA ALA A 98 2.58 -9.24 3.58
C ALA A 98 2.18 -9.15 2.11
N LEU A 99 3.13 -8.79 1.23
CA LEU A 99 2.84 -8.70 -0.19
C LEU A 99 2.46 -10.09 -0.72
N ASP A 100 3.21 -11.12 -0.34
CA ASP A 100 2.91 -12.47 -0.80
C ASP A 100 1.53 -12.91 -0.34
N ARG A 101 1.18 -12.61 0.89
CA ARG A 101 -0.14 -12.96 1.42
C ARG A 101 -1.25 -12.24 0.66
N LEU A 102 -1.05 -10.96 0.38
CA LEU A 102 -2.07 -10.17 -0.31
C LEU A 102 -2.25 -10.61 -1.75
N LEU A 103 -1.17 -11.02 -2.41
CA LEU A 103 -1.25 -11.49 -3.80
C LEU A 103 -2.04 -12.77 -3.95
N THR A 104 -2.17 -13.56 -2.90
CA THR A 104 -2.86 -14.85 -2.95
C THR A 104 -4.31 -14.78 -2.48
N LEU A 105 -4.79 -13.62 -2.14
CA LEU A 105 -6.18 -13.48 -1.69
C LEU A 105 -7.18 -13.65 -2.81
#